data_0504310d004e9608f04708695586954a
#
_entry.id   0504310d004e9608f04708695586954a
#
_cell.length_a   1.000
_cell.length_b   1.000
_cell.length_c   1.000
_cell.angle_alpha   90.00
_cell.angle_beta   90.00
_cell.angle_gamma   90.00
#
_symmetry.space_group_name_H-M   'P 1'
#
loop_
_entity.id
_entity.type
_entity.pdbx_description
1 polymer ?
#
loop_
_entity_poly.entity_id
_entity_poly.type
_entity_poly.pdbx_seq_one_letter_code
_entity_poly.pdbx_strand_id
1 'polypeptide(L)'
;MAGNLIDNSAAFLAELERAKARALETIGQQAERYAKDKCPVGTVESTGKKGYIGGTLRNSITHRVDDDAVSVGSNVEYAPYVELGTGPHFEAPPEWEQFATTRGSGIGKSFMRPHPYLRPAIEDHREEYKEIMRDELSGG
;
A
#
# COMPACT_ATOMS: atom_id res chain seq x y z
N MET A 1 49.81 14.63 -9.29
CA MET A 1 49.05 13.44 -9.13
C MET A 1 47.59 13.57 -9.52
N ALA A 2 47.23 14.70 -10.05
CA ALA A 2 45.88 14.93 -10.56
C ALA A 2 45.49 13.92 -11.63
N GLY A 3 46.45 13.39 -12.42
CA GLY A 3 46.16 12.42 -13.46
C GLY A 3 45.65 11.08 -12.97
N ASN A 4 45.73 10.82 -11.66
CA ASN A 4 45.23 9.57 -11.08
C ASN A 4 43.85 9.69 -10.48
N LEU A 5 43.24 10.86 -10.57
CA LEU A 5 41.88 11.08 -10.07
C LEU A 5 40.88 10.48 -11.06
N ILE A 6 40.13 9.47 -10.62
CA ILE A 6 39.12 8.83 -11.42
C ILE A 6 37.76 9.28 -10.91
N ASP A 7 36.93 9.78 -11.81
CA ASP A 7 35.55 10.17 -11.47
C ASP A 7 34.64 8.94 -11.60
N ASN A 8 34.24 8.40 -10.44
CA ASN A 8 33.33 7.26 -10.36
C ASN A 8 31.89 7.68 -10.05
N SER A 9 31.58 8.97 -10.17
CA SER A 9 30.26 9.47 -9.76
C SER A 9 29.13 8.83 -10.54
N ALA A 10 29.31 8.54 -11.84
CA ALA A 10 28.28 7.89 -12.63
C ALA A 10 28.02 6.45 -12.14
N ALA A 11 29.07 5.71 -11.83
CA ALA A 11 28.97 4.35 -11.31
C ALA A 11 28.34 4.34 -9.91
N PHE A 12 28.71 5.30 -9.08
CA PHE A 12 28.15 5.47 -7.75
C PHE A 12 26.65 5.78 -7.81
N LEU A 13 26.24 6.71 -8.66
CA LEU A 13 24.82 7.05 -8.84
C LEU A 13 24.01 5.87 -9.38
N ALA A 14 24.59 5.10 -10.31
CA ALA A 14 23.91 3.90 -10.83
C ALA A 14 23.70 2.87 -9.74
N GLU A 15 24.70 2.69 -8.86
CA GLU A 15 24.56 1.75 -7.74
C GLU A 15 23.53 2.24 -6.73
N LEU A 16 23.46 3.54 -6.45
CA LEU A 16 22.43 4.11 -5.59
C LEU A 16 21.04 3.88 -6.17
N GLU A 17 20.87 4.04 -7.47
CA GLU A 17 19.59 3.79 -8.10
C GLU A 17 19.19 2.32 -7.99
N ARG A 18 20.14 1.39 -8.15
CA ARG A 18 19.87 -0.03 -7.97
C ARG A 18 19.51 -0.37 -6.52
N ALA A 19 20.23 0.21 -5.56
CA ALA A 19 19.98 0.01 -4.15
C ALA A 19 18.59 0.56 -3.76
N LYS A 20 18.24 1.73 -4.28
CA LYS A 20 16.92 2.32 -4.08
C LYS A 20 15.83 1.41 -4.63
N ALA A 21 16.00 0.88 -5.82
CA ALA A 21 15.03 -0.01 -6.44
C ALA A 21 14.82 -1.27 -5.60
N ARG A 22 15.91 -1.86 -5.09
CA ARG A 22 15.81 -3.04 -4.21
C ARG A 22 15.07 -2.70 -2.92
N ALA A 23 15.37 -1.56 -2.32
CA ALA A 23 14.71 -1.12 -1.10
C ALA A 23 13.21 -0.91 -1.32
N LEU A 24 12.85 -0.23 -2.39
CA LEU A 24 11.43 0.03 -2.70
C LEU A 24 10.68 -1.27 -2.96
N GLU A 25 11.30 -2.24 -3.65
CA GLU A 25 10.67 -3.54 -3.87
C GLU A 25 10.45 -4.29 -2.55
N THR A 26 11.45 -4.30 -1.68
CA THR A 26 11.33 -4.94 -0.36
C THR A 26 10.24 -4.27 0.48
N ILE A 27 10.21 -2.95 0.50
CA ILE A 27 9.17 -2.19 1.20
C ILE A 27 7.80 -2.52 0.63
N GLY A 28 7.68 -2.57 -0.70
CA GLY A 28 6.43 -2.91 -1.37
C GLY A 28 5.92 -4.29 -0.99
N GLN A 29 6.80 -5.28 -0.95
CA GLN A 29 6.44 -6.63 -0.53
C GLN A 29 5.96 -6.67 0.92
N GLN A 30 6.62 -5.94 1.81
CA GLN A 30 6.21 -5.87 3.21
C GLN A 30 4.88 -5.14 3.37
N ALA A 31 4.72 -4.01 2.69
CA ALA A 31 3.47 -3.26 2.75
C ALA A 31 2.30 -4.06 2.21
N GLU A 32 2.50 -4.79 1.11
CA GLU A 32 1.50 -5.69 0.56
C GLU A 32 1.11 -6.76 1.58
N ARG A 33 2.09 -7.38 2.23
CA ARG A 33 1.84 -8.39 3.24
C ARG A 33 1.05 -7.83 4.42
N TYR A 34 1.45 -6.68 4.94
CA TYR A 34 0.74 -6.06 6.06
C TYR A 34 -0.68 -5.66 5.68
N ALA A 35 -0.88 -5.15 4.47
CA ALA A 35 -2.21 -4.81 3.98
C ALA A 35 -3.09 -6.06 3.87
N LYS A 36 -2.55 -7.15 3.37
CA LYS A 36 -3.27 -8.42 3.29
C LYS A 36 -3.64 -8.95 4.67
N ASP A 37 -2.73 -8.83 5.64
CA ASP A 37 -2.99 -9.29 7.01
C ASP A 37 -4.14 -8.52 7.66
N LYS A 38 -4.27 -7.25 7.36
CA LYS A 38 -5.33 -6.41 7.94
C LYS A 38 -6.59 -6.34 7.11
N CYS A 39 -6.56 -6.83 5.88
CA CYS A 39 -7.70 -6.76 4.99
C CYS A 39 -8.82 -7.70 5.46
N PRO A 40 -10.04 -7.19 5.64
CA PRO A 40 -11.15 -8.06 6.02
C PRO A 40 -11.48 -9.04 4.89
N VAL A 41 -11.83 -10.25 5.28
CA VAL A 41 -12.24 -11.31 4.35
C VAL A 41 -13.70 -11.64 4.62
N GLY A 42 -14.53 -11.49 3.58
CA GLY A 42 -15.94 -11.84 3.71
C GLY A 42 -16.13 -13.34 3.87
N THR A 43 -17.12 -13.71 4.64
CA THR A 43 -17.51 -15.11 4.84
C THR A 43 -18.97 -15.29 4.45
N VAL A 44 -19.43 -16.54 4.38
CA VAL A 44 -20.85 -16.80 4.14
C VAL A 44 -21.69 -16.15 5.23
N GLU A 45 -21.24 -16.21 6.49
CA GLU A 45 -21.94 -15.61 7.62
C GLU A 45 -22.04 -14.10 7.50
N SER A 46 -20.96 -13.44 7.09
CA SER A 46 -20.92 -11.98 7.00
C SER A 46 -21.65 -11.44 5.78
N THR A 47 -21.69 -12.19 4.69
CA THR A 47 -22.30 -11.75 3.43
C THR A 47 -23.72 -12.27 3.22
N GLY A 48 -24.08 -13.36 3.90
CA GLY A 48 -25.34 -14.03 3.70
C GLY A 48 -25.48 -14.73 2.36
N LYS A 49 -24.39 -14.85 1.61
CA LYS A 49 -24.39 -15.45 0.27
C LYS A 49 -23.90 -16.89 0.33
N LYS A 50 -24.80 -17.82 0.10
CA LYS A 50 -24.46 -19.24 0.07
C LYS A 50 -23.44 -19.50 -1.05
N GLY A 51 -22.39 -20.25 -0.71
CA GLY A 51 -21.32 -20.56 -1.67
C GLY A 51 -20.32 -19.44 -1.87
N TYR A 52 -20.40 -18.36 -1.12
CA TYR A 52 -19.46 -17.26 -1.21
C TYR A 52 -18.07 -17.68 -0.74
N ILE A 53 -17.08 -17.37 -1.55
CA ILE A 53 -15.66 -17.56 -1.21
C ILE A 53 -15.03 -16.20 -1.00
N GLY A 54 -14.60 -15.93 0.22
CA GLY A 54 -13.99 -14.65 0.58
C GLY A 54 -12.58 -14.50 0.04
N GLY A 55 -12.01 -13.31 0.24
CA GLY A 55 -10.61 -13.03 -0.08
C GLY A 55 -10.36 -12.34 -1.41
N THR A 56 -11.40 -11.99 -2.16
CA THR A 56 -11.23 -11.28 -3.44
C THR A 56 -10.46 -9.98 -3.26
N LEU A 57 -10.84 -9.16 -2.27
CA LEU A 57 -10.15 -7.92 -1.99
C LEU A 57 -8.71 -8.18 -1.54
N ARG A 58 -8.53 -9.06 -0.57
CA ARG A 58 -7.20 -9.41 -0.06
C ARG A 58 -6.29 -9.90 -1.17
N ASN A 59 -6.79 -10.79 -2.03
CA ASN A 59 -6.00 -11.37 -3.11
C ASN A 59 -5.68 -10.35 -4.22
N SER A 60 -6.45 -9.26 -4.29
CA SER A 60 -6.22 -8.19 -5.28
C SER A 60 -5.16 -7.18 -4.84
N ILE A 61 -4.77 -7.21 -3.57
CA ILE A 61 -3.79 -6.25 -3.05
C ILE A 61 -2.44 -6.55 -3.69
N THR A 62 -1.83 -5.52 -4.24
CA THR A 62 -0.54 -5.62 -4.89
C THR A 62 0.26 -4.35 -4.62
N HIS A 63 1.54 -4.38 -4.93
CA HIS A 63 2.39 -3.20 -4.84
C HIS A 63 2.98 -2.88 -6.20
N ARG A 64 3.39 -1.64 -6.36
CA ARG A 64 3.99 -1.16 -7.59
C ARG A 64 5.14 -0.23 -7.23
N VAL A 65 6.29 -0.46 -7.85
CA VAL A 65 7.48 0.38 -7.65
C VAL A 65 7.65 1.29 -8.85
N ASP A 66 7.75 2.57 -8.60
CA ASP A 66 8.15 3.59 -9.56
C ASP A 66 9.58 4.03 -9.24
N ASP A 67 10.11 5.03 -9.96
CA ASP A 67 11.49 5.46 -9.78
C ASP A 67 11.81 5.90 -8.35
N ASP A 68 10.90 6.64 -7.71
CA ASP A 68 11.12 7.26 -6.42
C ASP A 68 10.10 6.86 -5.36
N ALA A 69 9.18 5.96 -5.68
CA ALA A 69 8.07 5.65 -4.81
C ALA A 69 7.62 4.21 -4.95
N VAL A 70 7.00 3.72 -3.90
CA VAL A 70 6.29 2.45 -3.94
C VAL A 70 4.85 2.70 -3.47
N SER A 71 3.92 2.05 -4.14
CA SER A 71 2.50 2.14 -3.82
C SER A 71 1.95 0.75 -3.54
N VAL A 72 1.01 0.67 -2.61
CA VAL A 72 0.26 -0.56 -2.34
C VAL A 72 -1.22 -0.26 -2.51
N GLY A 73 -1.95 -1.17 -3.10
CA GLY A 73 -3.36 -0.92 -3.35
C GLY A 73 -4.07 -2.09 -4.01
N SER A 74 -5.29 -1.82 -4.44
CA SER A 74 -6.16 -2.80 -5.07
C SER A 74 -6.90 -2.15 -6.25
N ASN A 75 -7.17 -2.94 -7.28
CA ASN A 75 -7.98 -2.51 -8.42
C ASN A 75 -9.46 -2.90 -8.29
N VAL A 76 -9.86 -3.45 -7.14
CA VAL A 76 -11.25 -3.81 -6.89
C VAL A 76 -12.06 -2.55 -6.65
N GLU A 77 -13.23 -2.43 -7.29
CA GLU A 77 -14.05 -1.22 -7.25
C GLU A 77 -14.48 -0.81 -5.83
N TYR A 78 -14.74 -1.79 -4.97
CA TYR A 78 -15.21 -1.51 -3.61
C TYR A 78 -14.07 -1.30 -2.61
N ALA A 79 -12.82 -1.37 -3.04
CA ALA A 79 -11.68 -1.21 -2.13
C ALA A 79 -11.71 0.10 -1.33
N PRO A 80 -12.01 1.27 -1.94
CA PRO A 80 -12.08 2.52 -1.17
C PRO A 80 -13.16 2.49 -0.10
N TYR A 81 -14.27 1.82 -0.36
CA TYR A 81 -15.36 1.75 0.61
C TYR A 81 -14.97 0.95 1.85
N VAL A 82 -14.18 -0.08 1.67
CA VAL A 82 -13.68 -0.88 2.80
C VAL A 82 -12.71 -0.04 3.64
N GLU A 83 -11.79 0.65 2.99
CA GLU A 83 -10.78 1.47 3.68
C GLU A 83 -11.42 2.65 4.43
N LEU A 84 -12.36 3.34 3.80
CA LEU A 84 -12.87 4.63 4.27
C LEU A 84 -14.28 4.55 4.84
N GLY A 85 -14.98 3.44 4.67
CA GLY A 85 -16.38 3.32 5.06
C GLY A 85 -17.32 3.97 4.04
N THR A 86 -18.60 3.91 4.31
CA THR A 86 -19.64 4.47 3.43
C THR A 86 -20.66 5.26 4.22
N GLY A 87 -21.38 6.16 3.52
CA GLY A 87 -22.45 6.96 4.13
C GLY A 87 -21.97 7.79 5.31
N PRO A 88 -22.69 7.78 6.44
CA PRO A 88 -22.30 8.56 7.62
C PRO A 88 -21.03 8.04 8.30
N HIS A 89 -20.56 6.86 7.93
CA HIS A 89 -19.32 6.28 8.48
C HIS A 89 -18.09 6.62 7.65
N PHE A 90 -18.25 7.34 6.55
CA PHE A 90 -17.13 7.70 5.70
C PHE A 90 -16.14 8.59 6.44
N GLU A 91 -14.88 8.17 6.46
CA GLU A 91 -13.77 8.90 7.06
C GLU A 91 -12.59 8.88 6.10
N ALA A 92 -12.13 10.06 5.69
CA ALA A 92 -10.98 10.18 4.81
C ALA A 92 -10.07 11.30 5.26
N PRO A 93 -8.74 11.11 5.18
CA PRO A 93 -7.82 12.23 5.32
C PRO A 93 -8.07 13.26 4.22
N PRO A 94 -7.66 14.53 4.43
CA PRO A 94 -7.87 15.57 3.42
C PRO A 94 -7.30 15.21 2.04
N GLU A 95 -6.16 14.52 1.99
CA GLU A 95 -5.54 14.10 0.74
C GLU A 95 -6.37 13.06 -0.04
N TRP A 96 -7.39 12.50 0.58
CA TRP A 96 -8.26 11.50 -0.03
C TRP A 96 -9.66 12.04 -0.34
N GLU A 97 -9.82 13.36 -0.34
CA GLU A 97 -11.11 14.01 -0.59
C GLU A 97 -11.72 13.61 -1.95
N GLN A 98 -10.88 13.20 -2.88
CA GLN A 98 -11.37 12.70 -4.17
C GLN A 98 -12.36 11.55 -4.02
N PHE A 99 -12.33 10.85 -2.89
CA PHE A 99 -13.28 9.77 -2.59
C PHE A 99 -14.50 10.26 -1.83
N ALA A 100 -14.63 11.56 -1.60
CA ALA A 100 -15.77 12.12 -0.86
C ALA A 100 -17.11 11.84 -1.54
N THR A 101 -17.10 11.66 -2.85
CA THR A 101 -18.29 11.30 -3.62
C THR A 101 -18.84 9.92 -3.25
N THR A 102 -18.00 9.07 -2.65
CA THR A 102 -18.45 7.76 -2.18
C THR A 102 -19.30 7.83 -0.93
N ARG A 103 -19.30 8.99 -0.27
CA ARG A 103 -20.02 9.18 0.98
C ARG A 103 -21.51 8.86 0.88
N GLY A 104 -22.12 9.17 -0.25
CA GLY A 104 -23.54 8.89 -0.47
C GLY A 104 -23.80 7.61 -1.24
N SER A 105 -22.77 6.94 -1.67
CA SER A 105 -22.87 5.79 -2.59
C SER A 105 -22.79 4.47 -1.82
N GLY A 106 -23.67 4.30 -0.85
CA GLY A 106 -23.69 3.04 -0.13
C GLY A 106 -23.84 1.85 -1.10
N ILE A 107 -23.00 0.85 -0.94
CA ILE A 107 -23.20 -0.41 -1.66
C ILE A 107 -24.39 -1.10 -0.99
N GLY A 108 -25.55 -1.01 -1.64
CA GLY A 108 -26.77 -1.51 -1.05
C GLY A 108 -27.37 -0.52 -0.03
N LYS A 109 -28.21 -1.03 0.85
CA LYS A 109 -28.94 -0.21 1.82
C LYS A 109 -28.24 -0.07 3.18
N SER A 110 -27.14 -0.79 3.38
CA SER A 110 -26.40 -0.72 4.64
C SER A 110 -25.11 0.06 4.48
N PHE A 111 -24.84 0.91 5.43
CA PHE A 111 -23.61 1.69 5.46
C PHE A 111 -22.54 0.89 6.20
N MET A 112 -21.34 0.91 5.65
CA MET A 112 -20.21 0.14 6.18
C MET A 112 -19.29 1.06 6.98
N ARG A 113 -18.87 0.60 8.17
CA ARG A 113 -17.83 1.28 8.93
C ARG A 113 -16.48 1.08 8.26
N PRO A 114 -15.53 2.02 8.43
CA PRO A 114 -14.19 1.83 7.90
C PRO A 114 -13.52 0.58 8.47
N HIS A 115 -12.84 -0.15 7.60
CA HIS A 115 -11.95 -1.25 7.97
C HIS A 115 -10.60 -1.01 7.32
N PRO A 116 -9.78 -0.06 7.85
CA PRO A 116 -8.53 0.32 7.21
C PRO A 116 -7.56 -0.84 7.13
N TYR A 117 -6.96 -1.04 5.98
CA TYR A 117 -5.94 -2.06 5.74
C TYR A 117 -4.74 -1.51 4.99
N LEU A 118 -4.92 -0.46 4.18
CA LEU A 118 -3.83 0.19 3.45
C LEU A 118 -3.08 1.20 4.32
N ARG A 119 -3.81 2.09 5.00
CA ARG A 119 -3.19 3.11 5.84
C ARG A 119 -2.36 2.51 6.96
N PRO A 120 -2.88 1.55 7.75
CA PRO A 120 -2.05 0.92 8.79
C PRO A 120 -0.83 0.19 8.22
N ALA A 121 -0.95 -0.42 7.04
CA ALA A 121 0.16 -1.11 6.39
C ALA A 121 1.33 -0.16 6.12
N ILE A 122 1.04 1.11 5.86
CA ILE A 122 2.06 2.12 5.60
C ILE A 122 2.46 2.83 6.88
N GLU A 123 1.49 3.37 7.62
CA GLU A 123 1.75 4.25 8.75
C GLU A 123 2.32 3.52 9.97
N ASP A 124 1.84 2.32 10.27
CA ASP A 124 2.25 1.57 11.45
C ASP A 124 3.65 0.98 11.31
N HIS A 125 4.18 0.89 10.09
CA HIS A 125 5.47 0.27 9.80
C HIS A 125 6.48 1.24 9.19
N ARG A 126 6.24 2.53 9.34
CA ARG A 126 7.06 3.57 8.73
C ARG A 126 8.54 3.47 9.12
N GLU A 127 8.82 3.20 10.39
CA GLU A 127 10.19 3.07 10.86
C GLU A 127 10.89 1.84 10.25
N GLU A 128 10.18 0.74 10.12
CA GLU A 128 10.70 -0.44 9.44
C GLU A 128 11.11 -0.14 8.00
N TYR A 129 10.25 0.60 7.28
CA TYR A 129 10.53 0.97 5.89
C TYR A 129 11.75 1.89 5.78
N LYS A 130 11.90 2.80 6.73
CA LYS A 130 13.09 3.66 6.78
C LYS A 130 14.36 2.85 7.01
N GLU A 131 14.30 1.85 7.87
CA GLU A 131 15.45 0.97 8.12
C GLU A 131 15.82 0.16 6.88
N ILE A 132 14.84 -0.38 6.18
CA ILE A 132 15.07 -1.11 4.92
C ILE A 132 15.80 -0.20 3.93
N MET A 133 15.35 1.03 3.79
CA MET A 133 15.98 1.99 2.89
C MET A 133 17.41 2.32 3.31
N ARG A 134 17.64 2.58 4.60
CA ARG A 134 18.98 2.87 5.13
C ARG A 134 19.94 1.71 4.87
N ASP A 135 19.50 0.49 5.15
CA ASP A 135 20.35 -0.69 5.02
C ASP A 135 20.76 -0.90 3.57
N GLU A 136 19.84 -0.79 2.64
CA GLU A 136 20.15 -0.94 1.22
C GLU A 136 21.04 0.18 0.70
N LEU A 137 20.78 1.41 1.08
CA LEU A 137 21.57 2.56 0.62
C LEU A 137 22.96 2.60 1.23
N SER A 138 23.16 2.01 2.40
CA SER A 138 24.48 1.92 3.02
C SER A 138 25.29 0.71 2.57
N GLY A 139 24.79 -0.08 1.63
CA GLY A 139 25.51 -1.21 1.07
C GLY A 139 25.46 -2.49 1.91
N GLY A 140 24.55 -2.49 2.87
CA GLY A 140 24.40 -3.64 3.74
C GLY A 140 23.00 -4.22 3.72
#